data_2f368d55db6bed8d6121d50c2bd3f466
#
_entry.id   2f368d55db6bed8d6121d50c2bd3f466
#
_cell.length_a   1.000
_cell.length_b   1.000
_cell.length_c   1.000
_cell.angle_alpha   90.00
_cell.angle_beta   90.00
_cell.angle_gamma   90.00
#
_symmetry.space_group_name_H-M   'P 1'
#
loop_
_entity.id
_entity.type
_entity.pdbx_description
1 polymer ?
#
loop_
_entity_poly.entity_id
_entity_poly.type
_entity_poly.pdbx_seq_one_letter_code
_entity_poly.pdbx_strand_id
1 'polypeptide(L)'
;MERAEIIEPGFSTADADFPDINMDEGDLILKFRDWQEIQREVFFSDTVAFKWQMIETFIEGEEYDKSHIITESEWLAEHIKQGETGAQEEYKHYKINFNGNGQLEVISNGFTVKM
;
A
#
# COMPACT_ATOMS: atom_id res chain seq x y z
N MET A 1 -18.38 -5.75 4.02
CA MET A 1 -17.95 -5.70 2.61
C MET A 1 -16.81 -4.75 2.43
N GLU A 2 -15.78 -5.18 1.72
CA GLU A 2 -14.59 -4.37 1.58
C GLU A 2 -14.84 -3.12 0.77
N ARG A 3 -14.24 -2.03 1.20
CA ARG A 3 -14.31 -0.76 0.50
C ARG A 3 -12.95 -0.11 0.54
N ALA A 4 -12.64 0.67 -0.48
CA ALA A 4 -11.42 1.47 -0.51
C ALA A 4 -11.77 2.90 -0.13
N GLU A 5 -10.98 3.47 0.78
CA GLU A 5 -11.11 4.88 1.12
C GLU A 5 -9.85 5.57 0.67
N ILE A 6 -10.00 6.60 -0.16
CA ILE A 6 -8.86 7.34 -0.70
C ILE A 6 -8.19 8.09 0.45
N ILE A 7 -6.87 8.03 0.49
CA ILE A 7 -6.10 8.80 1.46
C ILE A 7 -5.18 9.77 0.73
N GLU A 8 -4.70 10.76 1.43
CA GLU A 8 -3.71 11.68 0.89
C GLU A 8 -2.38 11.38 1.56
N PRO A 9 -1.57 10.54 0.95
CA PRO A 9 -0.40 9.98 1.63
C PRO A 9 0.83 10.87 1.62
N GLY A 10 0.80 11.98 0.92
CA GLY A 10 1.96 12.85 0.79
C GLY A 10 2.80 12.55 -0.45
N PHE A 11 2.32 11.69 -1.32
CA PHE A 11 2.98 11.38 -2.59
C PHE A 11 1.91 11.08 -3.63
N SER A 12 2.28 11.08 -4.91
CA SER A 12 1.37 10.74 -5.99
C SER A 12 1.94 9.62 -6.82
N THR A 13 1.13 8.63 -7.13
CA THR A 13 1.53 7.54 -8.02
C THR A 13 0.98 7.73 -9.42
N ALA A 14 0.27 8.83 -9.67
CA ALA A 14 -0.25 9.13 -11.00
C ALA A 14 0.91 9.31 -11.97
N ASP A 15 0.88 8.58 -13.06
CA ASP A 15 1.92 8.62 -14.11
C ASP A 15 3.33 8.37 -13.57
N ALA A 16 3.44 7.60 -12.51
CA ALA A 16 4.74 7.25 -11.95
C ALA A 16 5.37 6.10 -12.74
N ASP A 17 6.69 5.98 -12.64
CA ASP A 17 7.39 4.86 -13.23
C ASP A 17 7.10 3.60 -12.43
N PHE A 18 7.51 2.43 -12.94
CA PHE A 18 7.37 1.19 -12.20
C PHE A 18 8.09 1.32 -10.86
N PRO A 19 7.48 0.88 -9.78
CA PRO A 19 8.11 1.00 -8.48
C PRO A 19 9.15 -0.09 -8.22
N ASP A 20 10.03 0.21 -7.28
CA ASP A 20 11.00 -0.74 -6.76
C ASP A 20 10.53 -1.06 -5.34
N ILE A 21 10.31 -2.32 -5.04
CA ILE A 21 9.76 -2.77 -3.76
C ILE A 21 10.78 -3.67 -3.07
N ASN A 22 11.13 -3.35 -1.85
CA ASN A 22 12.14 -4.08 -1.12
C ASN A 22 11.78 -4.21 0.35
N MET A 23 12.11 -5.34 0.96
CA MET A 23 11.91 -5.55 2.39
C MET A 23 13.25 -5.39 3.10
N ASP A 24 13.25 -4.65 4.20
CA ASP A 24 14.46 -4.45 4.98
C ASP A 24 14.10 -4.50 6.46
N GLU A 25 14.47 -5.58 7.12
CA GLU A 25 14.26 -5.78 8.57
C GLU A 25 12.84 -5.50 9.02
N GLY A 26 11.89 -6.01 8.32
CA GLY A 26 10.46 -5.90 8.69
C GLY A 26 9.75 -4.69 8.12
N ASP A 27 10.48 -3.81 7.45
CA ASP A 27 9.86 -2.65 6.81
C ASP A 27 9.83 -2.88 5.31
N LEU A 28 8.75 -2.46 4.67
CA LEU A 28 8.69 -2.48 3.21
C LEU A 28 9.08 -1.10 2.71
N ILE A 29 10.03 -1.05 1.80
CA ILE A 29 10.49 0.21 1.22
C ILE A 29 10.02 0.27 -0.22
N LEU A 30 9.20 1.26 -0.52
CA LEU A 30 8.68 1.50 -1.86
C LEU A 30 9.39 2.70 -2.43
N LYS A 31 10.01 2.54 -3.58
CA LYS A 31 10.69 3.63 -4.26
C LYS A 31 10.15 3.77 -5.66
N PHE A 32 9.90 4.98 -6.08
CA PHE A 32 9.44 5.22 -7.46
C PHE A 32 9.75 6.66 -7.83
N ARG A 33 9.71 6.93 -9.13
CA ARG A 33 9.86 8.29 -9.63
C ARG A 33 8.47 8.77 -10.03
N ASP A 34 8.06 9.89 -9.48
CA ASP A 34 6.72 10.41 -9.76
C ASP A 34 6.67 11.15 -11.11
N TRP A 35 5.50 11.67 -11.46
CA TRP A 35 5.30 12.34 -12.75
C TRP A 35 6.16 13.59 -12.91
N GLN A 36 6.67 14.15 -11.83
CA GLN A 36 7.57 15.27 -11.88
C GLN A 36 9.03 14.82 -11.91
N GLU A 37 9.26 13.52 -12.04
CA GLU A 37 10.58 12.90 -12.07
C GLU A 37 11.32 13.06 -10.74
N ILE A 38 10.58 13.20 -9.65
CA ILE A 38 11.16 13.27 -8.31
C ILE A 38 11.15 11.87 -7.71
N GLN A 39 12.28 11.45 -7.16
CA GLN A 39 12.39 10.16 -6.51
C GLN A 39 11.66 10.20 -5.18
N ARG A 40 10.74 9.26 -4.97
CA ARG A 40 9.99 9.15 -3.73
C ARG A 40 10.34 7.85 -3.04
N GLU A 41 10.41 7.89 -1.71
CA GLU A 41 10.62 6.70 -0.90
C GLU A 41 9.56 6.67 0.18
N VAL A 42 8.89 5.54 0.31
CA VAL A 42 7.85 5.34 1.32
C VAL A 42 8.22 4.13 2.14
N PHE A 43 8.24 4.28 3.47
CA PHE A 43 8.61 3.21 4.38
C PHE A 43 7.37 2.75 5.13
N PHE A 44 6.96 1.51 4.89
CA PHE A 44 5.83 0.92 5.62
C PHE A 44 6.41 0.14 6.78
N SER A 45 6.17 0.61 8.01
CA SER A 45 6.77 0.01 9.19
C SER A 45 6.04 -1.22 9.66
N ASP A 46 6.77 -2.15 10.21
CA ASP A 46 6.22 -3.43 10.71
C ASP A 46 5.30 -4.08 9.68
N THR A 47 5.82 -4.29 8.48
CA THR A 47 5.04 -4.90 7.41
C THR A 47 4.88 -6.39 7.67
N VAL A 48 3.65 -6.83 7.76
CA VAL A 48 3.31 -8.23 7.99
C VAL A 48 3.22 -8.99 6.68
N ALA A 49 2.69 -8.35 5.66
CA ALA A 49 2.51 -8.98 4.35
C ALA A 49 2.40 -7.93 3.28
N PHE A 50 2.76 -8.29 2.07
CA PHE A 50 2.50 -7.43 0.92
C PHE A 50 2.28 -8.30 -0.31
N LYS A 51 1.64 -7.72 -1.32
CA LYS A 51 1.50 -8.38 -2.62
C LYS A 51 1.49 -7.34 -3.72
N TRP A 52 2.00 -7.74 -4.86
CA TRP A 52 2.05 -6.90 -6.05
C TRP A 52 1.37 -7.65 -7.18
N GLN A 53 0.52 -6.97 -7.94
CA GLN A 53 -0.06 -7.59 -9.13
C GLN A 53 -0.03 -6.61 -10.29
N MET A 54 0.23 -7.14 -11.47
CA MET A 54 0.30 -6.32 -12.67
C MET A 54 -1.09 -6.07 -13.26
N ILE A 55 -2.00 -7.03 -13.12
CA ILE A 55 -3.35 -6.86 -13.61
C ILE A 55 -4.17 -6.17 -12.53
N GLU A 56 -4.71 -5.03 -12.86
CA GLU A 56 -5.42 -4.23 -11.87
C GLU A 56 -6.84 -4.70 -11.67
N THR A 57 -7.25 -4.82 -10.41
CA THR A 57 -8.63 -5.11 -10.06
C THR A 57 -9.06 -4.06 -9.04
N PHE A 58 -10.28 -3.59 -9.16
CA PHE A 58 -10.75 -2.49 -8.33
C PHE A 58 -11.97 -2.89 -7.53
N ILE A 59 -12.03 -2.42 -6.28
CA ILE A 59 -13.20 -2.60 -5.43
C ILE A 59 -13.89 -1.24 -5.26
N GLU A 60 -15.02 -1.23 -4.59
CA GLU A 60 -15.79 -0.01 -4.43
C GLU A 60 -14.96 1.09 -3.75
N GLY A 61 -14.99 2.28 -4.28
CA GLY A 61 -14.27 3.43 -3.74
C GLY A 61 -12.87 3.60 -4.28
N GLU A 62 -12.37 2.63 -5.03
CA GLU A 62 -10.98 2.65 -5.47
C GLU A 62 -10.80 3.45 -6.75
N GLU A 63 -9.71 4.21 -6.84
CA GLU A 63 -9.34 4.92 -8.06
C GLU A 63 -8.00 4.44 -8.57
N TYR A 64 -7.84 4.46 -9.88
CA TYR A 64 -6.72 3.79 -10.56
C TYR A 64 -5.36 4.43 -10.33
N ASP A 65 -5.32 5.66 -9.82
CA ASP A 65 -4.06 6.37 -9.63
C ASP A 65 -3.93 6.94 -8.21
N LYS A 66 -4.58 6.34 -7.25
CA LYS A 66 -4.61 6.84 -5.89
C LYS A 66 -4.14 5.79 -4.89
N SER A 67 -3.92 6.25 -3.67
CA SER A 67 -3.61 5.38 -2.54
C SER A 67 -4.83 5.27 -1.65
N HIS A 68 -5.02 4.11 -1.03
CA HIS A 68 -6.24 3.81 -0.29
C HIS A 68 -5.94 3.04 0.98
N ILE A 69 -6.87 3.12 1.93
CA ILE A 69 -6.97 2.16 3.03
C ILE A 69 -8.19 1.30 2.72
N ILE A 70 -8.04 -0.01 2.84
CA ILE A 70 -9.14 -0.93 2.60
C ILE A 70 -9.82 -1.21 3.93
N THR A 71 -11.09 -0.83 4.05
CA THR A 71 -11.86 -1.07 5.26
C THR A 71 -12.54 -2.43 5.17
N GLU A 72 -12.77 -3.06 6.31
CA GLU A 72 -13.34 -4.40 6.39
C GLU A 72 -12.54 -5.40 5.56
N SER A 73 -11.23 -5.26 5.59
CA SER A 73 -10.34 -6.07 4.79
C SER A 73 -10.34 -7.53 5.24
N GLU A 74 -10.66 -8.42 4.33
CA GLU A 74 -10.65 -9.86 4.63
C GLU A 74 -9.21 -10.36 4.75
N TRP A 75 -8.30 -9.80 3.98
CA TRP A 75 -6.89 -10.17 4.03
C TRP A 75 -6.27 -9.78 5.38
N LEU A 76 -6.58 -8.58 5.87
CA LEU A 76 -6.10 -8.15 7.17
C LEU A 76 -6.70 -9.02 8.27
N ALA A 77 -8.00 -9.31 8.18
CA ALA A 77 -8.67 -10.16 9.17
C ALA A 77 -8.05 -11.56 9.21
N GLU A 78 -7.65 -12.09 8.06
CA GLU A 78 -6.99 -13.37 7.99
C GLU A 78 -5.66 -13.37 8.73
N HIS A 79 -4.86 -12.32 8.57
CA HIS A 79 -3.57 -12.20 9.25
C HIS A 79 -3.74 -11.99 10.74
N ILE A 80 -4.75 -11.24 11.16
CA ILE A 80 -5.05 -11.08 12.58
C ILE A 80 -5.42 -12.44 13.18
N LYS A 81 -6.24 -13.21 12.45
CA LYS A 81 -6.67 -14.50 12.92
C LYS A 81 -5.50 -15.48 13.04
N GLN A 82 -4.51 -15.35 12.20
CA GLN A 82 -3.32 -16.19 12.25
C GLN A 82 -2.34 -15.75 13.34
N GLY A 83 -2.63 -14.64 14.02
CA GLY A 83 -1.76 -14.17 15.08
C GLY A 83 -0.52 -13.46 14.62
N GLU A 84 -0.45 -13.06 13.35
CA GLU A 84 0.72 -12.38 12.82
C GLU A 84 0.74 -10.90 13.19
N THR A 85 -0.37 -10.35 13.64
CA THR A 85 -0.42 -8.99 14.11
C THR A 85 -0.90 -9.03 15.57
N GLY A 86 -0.62 -8.03 16.32
CA GLY A 86 -1.21 -7.90 17.64
C GLY A 86 -2.69 -7.60 17.45
N ALA A 87 -3.46 -8.00 18.41
CA ALA A 87 -4.88 -7.81 18.31
C ALA A 87 -5.24 -6.38 18.21
N GLN A 88 -4.37 -5.52 18.27
CA GLN A 88 -4.71 -4.31 18.43
C GLN A 88 -4.62 -3.54 17.37
N GLU A 89 -4.51 -3.73 16.53
CA GLU A 89 -4.74 -3.04 15.90
C GLU A 89 -4.42 -1.95 15.38
N GLU A 90 -3.56 -1.60 15.27
CA GLU A 90 -3.05 -0.53 14.58
C GLU A 90 -2.65 -0.86 13.20
N TYR A 91 -2.79 -2.10 12.75
CA TYR A 91 -2.45 -2.53 11.40
C TYR A 91 -3.55 -2.14 10.42
N LYS A 92 -3.16 -1.74 9.20
CA LYS A 92 -4.07 -1.35 8.15
C LYS A 92 -3.69 -2.02 6.85
N HIS A 93 -4.65 -2.18 5.99
CA HIS A 93 -4.45 -2.72 4.65
C HIS A 93 -4.42 -1.52 3.70
N TYR A 94 -3.24 -1.24 3.18
CA TYR A 94 -3.06 -0.15 2.21
C TYR A 94 -3.10 -0.72 0.80
N LYS A 95 -3.66 0.02 -0.13
CA LYS A 95 -3.65 -0.36 -1.53
C LYS A 95 -3.26 0.85 -2.35
N ILE A 96 -2.17 0.72 -3.10
CA ILE A 96 -1.58 1.83 -3.84
C ILE A 96 -1.57 1.47 -5.31
N ASN A 97 -2.24 2.27 -6.11
CA ASN A 97 -2.41 2.01 -7.54
C ASN A 97 -1.48 2.89 -8.37
N PHE A 98 -0.80 2.25 -9.34
CA PHE A 98 0.13 2.94 -10.21
C PHE A 98 -0.44 2.93 -11.63
N ASN A 99 -1.46 3.69 -11.84
CA ASN A 99 -2.28 3.78 -13.07
C ASN A 99 -1.74 3.02 -14.30
N GLY A 100 -2.09 1.78 -14.38
CA GLY A 100 -1.68 0.93 -15.51
C GLY A 100 -0.40 0.14 -15.29
N ASN A 101 0.36 0.46 -14.24
CA ASN A 101 1.61 -0.23 -13.98
C ASN A 101 1.54 -1.26 -12.86
N GLY A 102 0.41 -1.43 -12.25
CA GLY A 102 0.21 -2.45 -11.22
C GLY A 102 -0.36 -1.89 -9.93
N GLN A 103 -0.56 -2.79 -8.97
CA GLN A 103 -1.13 -2.46 -7.67
C GLN A 103 -0.30 -3.07 -6.56
N LEU A 104 0.05 -2.27 -5.57
CA LEU A 104 0.74 -2.74 -4.37
C LEU A 104 -0.25 -2.77 -3.23
N GLU A 105 -0.32 -3.88 -2.50
CA GLU A 105 -1.10 -3.97 -1.28
C GLU A 105 -0.19 -4.33 -0.13
N VAL A 106 -0.34 -3.66 1.01
CA VAL A 106 0.53 -3.82 2.16
C VAL A 106 -0.28 -3.86 3.43
N ILE A 107 0.05 -4.79 4.33
CA ILE A 107 -0.47 -4.77 5.68
C ILE A 107 0.67 -4.29 6.58
N SER A 108 0.53 -3.12 7.16
CA SER A 108 1.54 -2.55 8.05
C SER A 108 0.87 -1.65 9.08
N ASN A 109 1.63 -1.21 10.06
CA ASN A 109 1.05 -0.35 11.09
C ASN A 109 1.11 1.13 10.73
N GLY A 110 1.68 1.48 9.61
CA GLY A 110 1.73 2.86 9.15
C GLY A 110 2.85 3.06 8.16
N PHE A 111 3.00 4.28 7.66
CA PHE A 111 4.07 4.56 6.72
C PHE A 111 4.60 5.98 6.92
N THR A 112 5.82 6.19 6.43
CA THR A 112 6.49 7.50 6.45
C THR A 112 6.99 7.77 5.03
N VAL A 113 6.81 9.00 4.57
CA VAL A 113 7.31 9.41 3.26
C VAL A 113 8.61 10.17 3.47
N LYS A 114 9.66 9.70 2.80
CA LYS A 114 10.93 10.38 2.88
C LYS A 114 11.02 11.34 1.72
N MET A 115 11.31 12.57 2.02
CA MET A 115 11.37 13.61 0.99
C MET A 115 12.80 13.80 0.52
#